data_6ac4fc21f6c55cade635157de893d1b9
#
_entry.id   6ac4fc21f6c55cade635157de893d1b9
#
_cell.length_a   1.000
_cell.length_b   1.000
_cell.length_c   1.000
_cell.angle_alpha   90.00
_cell.angle_beta   90.00
_cell.angle_gamma   90.00
#
_symmetry.space_group_name_H-M   'P 1'
#
loop_
_entity.id
_entity.type
_entity.pdbx_description
1 polymer ?
#
loop_
_entity_poly.entity_id
_entity_poly.type
_entity_poly.pdbx_seq_one_letter_code
_entity_poly.pdbx_strand_id
1 'polypeptide(L)'
;MAKDKPTVTIYGTSWCGYCHAEANWLKQQNVDFTYKDIEADPQAKQELLTRLGGVFQGVPVTVIGNDVILGFDRPNLMDSLKTYELHK
;
A
#
# COMPACT_ATOMS: atom_id res chain seq x y z
N MET A 1 19.57 -15.27 -1.60
CA MET A 1 19.06 -14.91 -1.58
C MET A 1 18.55 -14.03 -1.82
N ALA A 2 18.44 -14.08 -2.22
CA ALA A 2 17.93 -12.96 -2.54
C ALA A 2 17.42 -12.27 -1.58
N LYS A 3 17.64 -11.47 -1.51
CA LYS A 3 17.06 -10.87 -0.72
C LYS A 3 15.85 -10.53 -1.17
N ASP A 4 15.04 -10.95 -0.60
CA ASP A 4 13.69 -10.71 -0.99
C ASP A 4 13.33 -9.29 -0.67
N LYS A 5 12.87 -8.60 -1.67
CA LYS A 5 12.37 -7.26 -1.43
C LYS A 5 10.96 -7.36 -0.88
N PRO A 6 10.57 -6.46 0.03
CA PRO A 6 9.20 -6.45 0.52
C PRO A 6 8.23 -6.13 -0.58
N THR A 7 7.00 -6.62 -0.45
CA THR A 7 5.95 -6.31 -1.39
C THR A 7 5.31 -4.98 -1.03
N VAL A 8 4.76 -4.32 -2.04
CA VAL A 8 3.98 -3.11 -1.88
C VAL A 8 2.52 -3.51 -2.02
N THR A 9 1.73 -3.27 -1.00
CA THR A 9 0.30 -3.61 -1.01
C THR A 9 -0.52 -2.37 -0.73
N ILE A 10 -1.47 -2.07 -1.61
CA ILE A 10 -2.44 -1.00 -1.39
C ILE A 10 -3.73 -1.65 -0.94
N TYR A 11 -4.22 -1.25 0.23
CA TYR A 11 -5.54 -1.64 0.72
C TYR A 11 -6.49 -0.51 0.39
N GLY A 12 -7.46 -0.79 -0.45
CA GLY A 12 -8.38 0.23 -0.90
C GLY A 12 -9.75 -0.33 -1.24
N THR A 13 -10.51 0.43 -2.01
CA THR A 13 -11.84 0.03 -2.47
C THR A 13 -11.95 0.36 -3.94
N SER A 14 -12.97 -0.21 -4.60
CA SER A 14 -13.15 0.03 -6.03
C SER A 14 -13.60 1.46 -6.34
N TRP A 15 -14.22 2.14 -5.36
CA TRP A 15 -14.76 3.48 -5.55
C TRP A 15 -13.82 4.58 -5.07
N CYS A 16 -12.68 4.23 -4.50
CA CYS A 16 -11.78 5.22 -3.88
C CYS A 16 -10.91 5.88 -4.94
N GLY A 17 -11.14 7.16 -5.19
CA GLY A 17 -10.36 7.92 -6.16
C GLY A 17 -8.91 8.04 -5.79
N TYR A 18 -8.61 8.30 -4.53
CA TYR A 18 -7.22 8.42 -4.07
C TYR A 18 -6.48 7.09 -4.15
N CYS A 19 -7.20 5.97 -3.92
CA CYS A 19 -6.58 4.65 -4.05
C CYS A 19 -6.13 4.41 -5.48
N HIS A 20 -6.98 4.77 -6.45
CA HIS A 20 -6.65 4.60 -7.86
C HIS A 20 -5.56 5.59 -8.29
N ALA A 21 -5.59 6.79 -7.76
CA ALA A 21 -4.54 7.78 -8.06
C ALA A 21 -3.18 7.27 -7.57
N GLU A 22 -3.14 6.69 -6.38
CA GLU A 22 -1.90 6.13 -5.86
C GLU A 22 -1.42 4.96 -6.71
N ALA A 23 -2.34 4.07 -7.12
CA ALA A 23 -1.99 2.94 -7.96
C ALA A 23 -1.38 3.42 -9.28
N ASN A 24 -1.97 4.43 -9.89
CA ASN A 24 -1.44 4.99 -11.13
C ASN A 24 -0.06 5.63 -10.92
N TRP A 25 0.11 6.33 -9.80
CA TRP A 25 1.39 6.95 -9.50
C TRP A 25 2.48 5.91 -9.32
N LEU A 26 2.17 4.80 -8.62
CA LEU A 26 3.15 3.73 -8.45
C LEU A 26 3.53 3.09 -9.78
N LYS A 27 2.56 2.93 -10.68
CA LYS A 27 2.87 2.44 -12.02
C LYS A 27 3.82 3.37 -12.76
N GLN A 28 3.63 4.67 -12.61
CA GLN A 28 4.51 5.66 -13.22
C GLN A 28 5.93 5.60 -12.64
N GLN A 29 6.06 5.16 -11.39
CA GLN A 29 7.35 5.00 -10.73
C GLN A 29 7.99 3.65 -11.02
N ASN A 30 7.35 2.83 -11.85
CA ASN A 30 7.82 1.47 -12.19
C ASN A 30 7.91 0.58 -10.95
N VAL A 31 6.95 0.73 -10.04
CA VAL A 31 6.88 -0.06 -8.82
C VAL A 31 5.78 -1.10 -8.96
N ASP A 32 6.12 -2.35 -8.73
CA ASP A 32 5.13 -3.43 -8.70
C ASP A 32 4.39 -3.39 -7.36
N PHE A 33 3.08 -3.60 -7.42
CA PHE A 33 2.27 -3.58 -6.21
C PHE A 33 1.08 -4.52 -6.38
N THR A 34 0.46 -4.84 -5.25
CA THR A 34 -0.79 -5.58 -5.20
C THR A 34 -1.87 -4.65 -4.66
N TYR A 35 -3.00 -4.62 -5.34
CA TYR A 35 -4.15 -3.83 -4.89
C TYR A 35 -5.18 -4.79 -4.31
N LYS A 36 -5.52 -4.60 -3.03
CA LYS A 36 -6.50 -5.44 -2.36
C LYS A 36 -7.72 -4.60 -2.00
N ASP A 37 -8.88 -5.07 -2.44
CA ASP A 37 -10.16 -4.41 -2.17
C ASP A 37 -10.72 -4.96 -0.86
N ILE A 38 -10.71 -4.12 0.18
CA ILE A 38 -11.10 -4.55 1.51
C ILE A 38 -12.60 -4.73 1.66
N GLU A 39 -13.39 -4.24 0.70
CA GLU A 39 -14.84 -4.47 0.71
C GLU A 39 -15.20 -5.79 0.06
N ALA A 40 -14.46 -6.16 -0.97
CA ALA A 40 -14.71 -7.40 -1.70
C ALA A 40 -14.00 -8.60 -1.06
N ASP A 41 -12.93 -8.35 -0.31
CA ASP A 41 -12.09 -9.39 0.27
C ASP A 41 -12.01 -9.23 1.79
N PRO A 42 -12.84 -9.98 2.55
CA PRO A 42 -12.83 -9.88 4.01
C PRO A 42 -11.49 -10.23 4.64
N GLN A 43 -10.72 -11.13 4.01
CA GLN A 43 -9.41 -11.49 4.52
C GLN A 43 -8.44 -10.32 4.40
N ALA A 44 -8.51 -9.57 3.31
CA ALA A 44 -7.68 -8.39 3.14
C ALA A 44 -8.01 -7.35 4.21
N LYS A 45 -9.29 -7.16 4.50
CA LYS A 45 -9.71 -6.25 5.55
C LYS A 45 -9.16 -6.68 6.90
N GLN A 46 -9.19 -7.97 7.19
CA GLN A 46 -8.67 -8.49 8.45
C GLN A 46 -7.16 -8.27 8.54
N GLU A 47 -6.44 -8.50 7.46
CA GLU A 47 -5.00 -8.24 7.42
C GLU A 47 -4.69 -6.78 7.71
N LEU A 48 -5.47 -5.89 7.11
CA LEU A 48 -5.29 -4.45 7.30
C LEU A 48 -5.53 -4.05 8.75
N LEU A 49 -6.64 -4.54 9.34
CA LEU A 49 -6.96 -4.21 10.72
C LEU A 49 -5.87 -4.70 11.68
N THR A 50 -5.30 -5.87 11.40
CA THR A 50 -4.20 -6.40 12.20
C THR A 50 -3.00 -5.47 12.14
N ARG A 51 -2.68 -4.96 10.95
CA ARG A 51 -1.56 -4.03 10.77
C ARG A 51 -1.79 -2.71 11.49
N LEU A 52 -3.05 -2.27 11.56
CA LEU A 52 -3.40 -0.99 12.17
C LEU A 52 -3.69 -1.09 13.65
N GLY A 53 -3.56 -2.29 14.26
CA GLY A 53 -3.87 -2.46 15.67
C GLY A 53 -5.35 -2.32 15.97
N GLY A 54 -6.19 -2.59 14.99
CA GLY A 54 -7.64 -2.54 15.14
C GLY A 54 -8.27 -1.18 14.86
N VAL A 55 -7.47 -0.15 14.57
CA VAL A 55 -7.99 1.19 14.31
C VAL A 55 -7.94 1.47 12.82
N PHE A 56 -9.09 1.61 12.20
CA PHE A 56 -9.21 1.87 10.76
C PHE A 56 -9.79 3.27 10.55
N GLN A 57 -9.07 4.09 9.80
CA GLN A 57 -9.47 5.48 9.58
C GLN A 57 -9.83 5.80 8.14
N GLY A 58 -9.71 4.83 7.24
CA GLY A 58 -10.06 5.06 5.84
C GLY A 58 -9.01 4.51 4.89
N VAL A 59 -9.24 4.72 3.60
CA VAL A 59 -8.40 4.23 2.52
C VAL A 59 -7.86 5.41 1.73
N PRO A 60 -6.73 5.26 1.03
CA PRO A 60 -5.90 4.06 0.91
C PRO A 60 -4.98 3.87 2.11
N VAL A 61 -4.59 2.63 2.36
CA VAL A 61 -3.51 2.31 3.29
C VAL A 61 -2.51 1.47 2.52
N THR A 62 -1.24 1.85 2.57
CA THR A 62 -0.20 1.15 1.84
C THR A 62 0.76 0.52 2.81
N VAL A 63 1.05 -0.76 2.61
CA VAL A 63 2.02 -1.49 3.42
C VAL A 63 3.22 -1.82 2.54
N ILE A 64 4.39 -1.36 2.96
CA ILE A 64 5.66 -1.62 2.29
C ILE A 64 6.60 -2.18 3.34
N GLY A 65 6.82 -3.49 3.30
CA GLY A 65 7.62 -4.14 4.34
C GLY A 65 7.02 -3.92 5.72
N ASN A 66 7.75 -3.23 6.59
CA ASN A 66 7.26 -2.90 7.93
C ASN A 66 6.61 -1.51 8.01
N ASP A 67 6.63 -0.76 6.91
CA ASP A 67 6.07 0.59 6.90
C ASP A 67 4.60 0.56 6.54
N VAL A 68 3.81 1.35 7.27
CA VAL A 68 2.39 1.53 6.99
C VAL A 68 2.17 3.01 6.71
N ILE A 69 1.70 3.32 5.50
CA ILE A 69 1.49 4.70 5.08
C ILE A 69 -0.02 4.92 4.93
N LEU A 70 -0.53 5.90 5.64
CA LEU A 70 -1.95 6.24 5.64
C LEU A 70 -2.21 7.33 4.61
N GLY A 71 -3.18 7.08 3.75
CA GLY A 71 -3.55 8.03 2.73
C GLY A 71 -2.56 8.03 1.56
N PHE A 72 -2.86 8.87 0.56
CA PHE A 72 -1.97 9.02 -0.59
C PHE A 72 -0.91 10.07 -0.25
N ASP A 73 0.11 9.63 0.43
CA ASP A 73 1.18 10.48 0.97
C ASP A 73 2.46 10.21 0.18
N ARG A 74 2.64 10.97 -0.91
CA ARG A 74 3.75 10.74 -1.83
C ARG A 74 5.12 10.86 -1.17
N PRO A 75 5.39 11.88 -0.32
CA PRO A 75 6.70 11.93 0.32
C PRO A 75 7.03 10.70 1.15
N ASN A 76 6.09 10.24 1.97
CA ASN A 76 6.33 9.07 2.80
C ASN A 76 6.38 7.79 1.98
N LEU A 77 5.56 7.69 0.93
CA LEU A 77 5.63 6.55 0.01
C LEU A 77 7.00 6.49 -0.66
N MET A 78 7.49 7.65 -1.13
CA MET A 78 8.78 7.69 -1.80
C MET A 78 9.92 7.35 -0.84
N ASP A 79 9.86 7.85 0.40
CA ASP A 79 10.88 7.52 1.40
C ASP A 79 10.93 6.02 1.66
N SER A 80 9.77 5.38 1.80
CA SER A 80 9.71 3.94 2.04
C SER A 80 10.22 3.17 0.83
N LEU A 81 9.85 3.58 -0.37
CA LEU A 81 10.32 2.93 -1.60
C LEU A 81 11.84 3.02 -1.72
N LYS A 82 12.42 4.17 -1.38
CA LYS A 82 13.87 4.32 -1.41
C LYS A 82 14.55 3.47 -0.36
N THR A 83 13.97 3.40 0.83
CA THR A 83 14.52 2.61 1.93
C THR A 83 14.67 1.15 1.53
N TYR A 84 13.69 0.62 0.83
CA TYR A 84 13.70 -0.78 0.41
C TYR A 84 14.20 -0.96 -1.02
N GLU A 85 14.67 0.11 -1.65
CA GLU A 85 15.20 0.07 -3.02
C GLU A 85 14.19 -0.46 -4.04
N LEU A 86 12.93 -0.09 -3.85
CA LEU A 86 11.85 -0.51 -4.75
C LEU A 86 11.61 0.48 -5.88
N HIS A 87 12.15 1.69 -5.74
CA HIS A 87 12.00 2.74 -6.74
C HIS A 87 13.04 2.55 -7.84
N LYS A 88 12.61 2.69 -9.09
CA LYS A 88 13.52 2.51 -10.23
C LYS A 88 13.76 3.81 -10.97
#